data_f46c2c7f9787ec72c99094b4145618fa
#
_entry.id   f46c2c7f9787ec72c99094b4145618fa
#
_cell.length_a   1.000
_cell.length_b   1.000
_cell.length_c   1.000
_cell.angle_alpha   90.00
_cell.angle_beta   90.00
_cell.angle_gamma   90.00
#
_symmetry.space_group_name_H-M   'P 1'
#
loop_
_entity.id
_entity.type
_entity.pdbx_description
1 polymer ?
#
loop_
_entity_poly.entity_id
_entity_poly.type
_entity_poly.pdbx_seq_one_letter_code
_entity_poly.pdbx_strand_id
1 'polypeptide(L)' 'MPVKTNVQKDKRAWWLSHEAFLTLQELAQQQGLQVAAFLEVISRELALQRLSEEQRARIKAEAQRIAAGRENGEQ' A
#
# COMPACT_ATOMS: atom_id res chain seq x y z
N MET A 1 -16.70 -13.67 10.67
CA MET A 1 -15.46 -13.15 10.85
C MET A 1 -14.70 -12.98 9.60
N PRO A 2 -14.06 -11.97 9.55
CA PRO A 2 -13.39 -11.71 8.31
C PRO A 2 -12.25 -12.63 8.11
N VAL A 3 -12.07 -12.92 6.89
CA VAL A 3 -10.99 -13.73 6.54
C VAL A 3 -9.71 -13.03 6.78
N LYS A 4 -8.79 -13.76 7.31
CA LYS A 4 -7.53 -13.19 7.46
C LYS A 4 -6.88 -13.16 6.17
N THR A 5 -6.44 -12.03 5.77
CA THR A 5 -5.67 -11.97 4.57
C THR A 5 -4.26 -12.33 4.92
N ASN A 6 -3.55 -12.77 3.96
CA ASN A 6 -2.16 -13.08 4.15
C ASN A 6 -1.29 -11.87 4.13
N VAL A 7 -1.83 -10.75 3.75
CA VAL A 7 -1.07 -9.53 3.65
C VAL A 7 -1.45 -8.61 4.77
N GLN A 8 -0.47 -8.17 5.51
CA GLN A 8 -0.70 -7.22 6.57
C GLN A 8 -0.81 -5.85 5.97
N LYS A 9 -1.93 -5.24 6.14
CA LYS A 9 -2.14 -3.91 5.60
C LYS A 9 -2.48 -2.93 6.69
N ASP A 10 -1.96 -1.73 6.53
CA ASP A 10 -2.31 -0.64 7.41
C ASP A 10 -3.73 -0.23 7.17
N LYS A 11 -4.43 0.05 8.25
CA LYS A 11 -5.80 0.49 8.14
C LYS A 11 -5.91 1.96 8.40
N ARG A 12 -5.06 2.71 7.78
CA ARG A 12 -5.08 4.14 7.96
C ARG A 12 -6.18 4.76 7.15
N ALA A 13 -6.74 5.81 7.72
CA ALA A 13 -7.74 6.57 6.99
C ALA A 13 -7.03 7.60 6.14
N TRP A 14 -7.37 7.64 4.89
CA TRP A 14 -6.76 8.57 3.96
C TRP A 14 -7.82 9.59 3.55
N TRP A 15 -7.50 10.84 3.72
CA TRP A 15 -8.42 11.91 3.35
C TRP A 15 -8.04 12.44 1.99
N LEU A 16 -8.88 12.17 1.01
CA LEU A 16 -8.64 12.63 -0.35
C LEU A 16 -9.82 13.47 -0.79
N SER A 17 -9.56 14.41 -1.68
CA SER A 17 -10.65 15.14 -2.28
C SER A 17 -11.42 14.20 -3.20
N HIS A 18 -12.67 14.58 -3.49
CA HIS A 18 -13.46 13.79 -4.41
C HIS A 18 -12.77 13.69 -5.76
N GLU A 19 -12.21 14.80 -6.20
CA GLU A 19 -11.54 14.82 -7.49
C GLU A 19 -10.37 13.85 -7.51
N ALA A 20 -9.58 13.85 -6.45
CA ALA A 20 -8.43 12.96 -6.39
C ALA A 20 -8.87 11.51 -6.40
N PHE A 21 -9.90 11.19 -5.64
CA PHE A 21 -10.37 9.82 -5.59
C PHE A 21 -10.90 9.35 -6.93
N LEU A 22 -11.70 10.20 -7.57
CA LEU A 22 -12.25 9.84 -8.85
C LEU A 22 -11.18 9.72 -9.92
N THR A 23 -10.16 10.55 -9.83
CA THR A 23 -9.04 10.44 -10.75
C THR A 23 -8.33 9.11 -10.59
N LEU A 24 -8.09 8.71 -9.35
CA LEU A 24 -7.46 7.43 -9.10
C LEU A 24 -8.33 6.29 -9.58
N GLN A 25 -9.64 6.41 -9.41
CA GLN A 25 -10.55 5.40 -9.85
C GLN A 25 -10.50 5.23 -11.37
N GLU A 26 -10.47 6.34 -12.06
CA GLU A 26 -10.41 6.30 -13.52
C GLU A 26 -9.11 5.67 -14.00
N LEU A 27 -8.00 6.07 -13.38
CA LEU A 27 -6.71 5.52 -13.76
C LEU A 27 -6.63 4.03 -13.48
N ALA A 28 -7.20 3.62 -12.36
CA ALA A 28 -7.19 2.21 -12.00
C ALA A 28 -8.00 1.39 -13.01
N GLN A 29 -9.15 1.92 -13.41
CA GLN A 29 -9.99 1.22 -14.36
C GLN A 29 -9.31 1.05 -15.70
N GLN A 30 -8.51 2.01 -16.10
CA GLN A 30 -7.78 1.88 -17.36
C GLN A 30 -6.82 0.69 -17.33
N GLN A 31 -6.41 0.30 -16.16
CA GLN A 31 -5.52 -0.84 -16.04
C GLN A 31 -6.22 -2.10 -15.56
N GLY A 32 -7.53 -2.04 -15.44
CA GLY A 32 -8.28 -3.20 -15.00
C GLY A 32 -8.09 -3.52 -13.54
N LEU A 33 -7.80 -2.51 -12.73
CA LEU A 33 -7.53 -2.71 -11.32
C LEU A 33 -8.50 -1.92 -10.47
N GLN A 34 -8.63 -2.36 -9.23
CA GLN A 34 -9.32 -1.56 -8.25
C GLN A 34 -8.34 -0.56 -7.67
N VAL A 35 -8.88 0.48 -7.03
CA VAL A 35 -8.04 1.57 -6.56
C VAL A 35 -6.95 1.10 -5.63
N ALA A 36 -7.27 0.23 -4.69
CA ALA A 36 -6.27 -0.24 -3.74
C ALA A 36 -5.13 -0.97 -4.44
N ALA A 37 -5.47 -1.84 -5.38
CA ALA A 37 -4.46 -2.57 -6.12
C ALA A 37 -3.65 -1.62 -6.99
N PHE A 38 -4.31 -0.64 -7.58
CA PHE A 38 -3.62 0.34 -8.40
C PHE A 38 -2.61 1.13 -7.58
N LEU A 39 -3.00 1.52 -6.37
CA LEU A 39 -2.08 2.26 -5.51
C LEU A 39 -0.86 1.43 -5.14
N GLU A 40 -1.06 0.14 -4.91
CA GLU A 40 0.06 -0.73 -4.64
C GLU A 40 1.04 -0.76 -5.80
N VAL A 41 0.51 -0.88 -7.00
CA VAL A 41 1.33 -0.96 -8.18
C VAL A 41 2.12 0.32 -8.40
N ILE A 42 1.44 1.46 -8.36
CA ILE A 42 2.14 2.71 -8.66
C ILE A 42 3.11 3.08 -7.55
N SER A 43 2.83 2.70 -6.30
CA SER A 43 3.77 3.02 -5.25
C SER A 43 5.08 2.27 -5.47
N ARG A 44 5.01 1.03 -5.94
CA ARG A 44 6.22 0.28 -6.26
C ARG A 44 6.97 0.90 -7.43
N GLU A 45 6.23 1.27 -8.47
CA GLU A 45 6.87 1.83 -9.65
C GLU A 45 7.54 3.16 -9.33
N LEU A 46 6.86 3.99 -8.58
CA LEU A 46 7.44 5.28 -8.23
C LEU A 46 8.62 5.12 -7.28
N ALA A 47 8.54 4.14 -6.40
CA ALA A 47 9.66 3.89 -5.51
C ALA A 47 10.91 3.51 -6.29
N LEU A 48 10.73 2.69 -7.33
CA LEU A 48 11.88 2.32 -8.16
C LEU A 48 12.46 3.52 -8.88
N GLN A 49 11.61 4.45 -9.25
CA GLN A 49 12.07 5.62 -10.00
C GLN A 49 12.67 6.69 -9.10
N ARG A 50 12.16 6.84 -7.89
CA ARG A 50 12.48 8.02 -7.09
C ARG A 50 13.22 7.75 -5.81
N LEU A 51 13.22 6.51 -5.35
CA LEU A 51 13.90 6.18 -4.11
C LEU A 51 15.16 5.39 -4.39
N SER A 52 16.17 5.61 -3.57
CA SER A 52 17.40 4.85 -3.70
C SER A 52 17.17 3.42 -3.22
N GLU A 53 18.10 2.56 -3.56
CA GLU A 53 18.06 1.19 -3.10
C GLU A 53 18.06 1.13 -1.58
N GLU A 54 18.84 1.99 -0.98
CA GLU A 54 18.94 2.03 0.46
C GLU A 54 17.62 2.44 1.10
N GLN A 55 16.97 3.44 0.50
CA GLN A 55 15.69 3.88 1.02
C GLN A 55 14.63 2.80 0.90
N ARG A 56 14.61 2.11 -0.24
CA ARG A 56 13.65 1.04 -0.44
C ARG A 56 13.88 -0.12 0.52
N ALA A 57 15.14 -0.45 0.76
CA ALA A 57 15.47 -1.52 1.68
C ALA A 57 15.03 -1.18 3.10
N ARG A 58 15.21 0.09 3.48
CA ARG A 58 14.82 0.52 4.81
C ARG A 58 13.31 0.45 4.98
N ILE A 59 12.57 0.85 3.97
CA ILE A 59 11.11 0.80 4.03
C ILE A 59 10.64 -0.64 4.14
N LYS A 60 11.24 -1.52 3.35
CA LYS A 60 10.87 -2.92 3.38
C LYS A 60 11.13 -3.54 4.74
N ALA A 61 12.29 -3.22 5.32
CA ALA A 61 12.61 -3.76 6.63
C ALA A 61 11.66 -3.23 7.69
N GLU A 62 11.31 -1.95 7.58
CA GLU A 62 10.40 -1.36 8.55
C GLU A 62 9.01 -1.99 8.42
N ALA A 63 8.55 -2.21 7.21
CA ALA A 63 7.25 -2.82 7.00
C ALA A 63 7.21 -4.22 7.56
N GLN A 64 8.28 -4.97 7.38
CA GLN A 64 8.33 -6.32 7.92
C GLN A 64 8.36 -6.31 9.44
N ARG A 65 9.06 -5.34 10.01
CA ARG A 65 9.12 -5.22 11.45
C ARG A 65 7.74 -4.91 12.03
N ILE A 66 7.02 -4.01 11.37
CA ILE A 66 5.70 -3.65 11.82
C ILE A 66 4.75 -4.84 11.71
N ALA A 67 4.82 -5.56 10.61
CA ALA A 67 3.95 -6.70 10.42
C ALA A 67 4.23 -7.79 11.45
N ALA A 68 5.50 -8.05 11.72
CA ALA A 68 5.86 -9.05 12.71
C ALA A 68 5.42 -8.62 14.11
N GLY A 69 5.60 -7.36 14.42
CA GLY A 69 5.17 -6.87 15.71
C GLY A 69 3.68 -6.94 15.88
N ARG A 70 2.96 -6.64 14.81
CA ARG A 70 1.51 -6.70 14.86
C ARG A 70 1.03 -8.12 15.08
N GLU A 71 1.64 -9.06 14.41
CA GLU A 71 1.25 -10.46 14.57
C GLU A 71 1.52 -10.93 15.98
N ASN A 72 2.63 -10.53 16.53
CA ASN A 72 2.97 -10.97 17.87
C ASN A 72 2.22 -10.21 18.93
N GLY A 73 1.93 -8.98 18.68
CA GLY A 73 1.34 -8.13 19.69
C GLY A 73 -0.14 -8.28 19.83
N GLU A 74 -0.78 -8.97 18.92
CA GLU A 74 -2.23 -9.09 18.95
C GLU A 74 -2.70 -10.35 19.62
N GLN A 75 -1.87 -10.98 20.32
CA GLN A 75 -2.22 -12.24 20.96
C GLN A 75 -3.24 -12.10 22.03
#